data_8306fb05c71170988210f9f7646890a4
#
_entry.id   8306fb05c71170988210f9f7646890a4
#
_cell.length_a   1.000
_cell.length_b   1.000
_cell.length_c   1.000
_cell.angle_alpha   90.00
_cell.angle_beta   90.00
_cell.angle_gamma   90.00
#
_symmetry.space_group_name_H-M   'P 1'
#
loop_
_entity.id
_entity.type
_entity.pdbx_description
1 polymer ?
#
loop_
_entity_poly.entity_id
_entity_poly.type
_entity_poly.pdbx_seq_one_letter_code
_entity_poly.pdbx_strand_id
1 'polypeptide(L)'
;EITTRLVGSEMCIRDSPSPLQDRRYGLQLHGHPKQLDPLIFNSQFMKYYLIAGEASGDLHASNLMAALKENDPKAEFRFLGGDLMRAVGGTLVKHYREMAFMGFIPVLLNLRTILNNMKTCQEDIRRYQPDVVILIDYPGFNLKIAKYVKTQLGLPVYYYISPKIWAWKQYRIRDFRRYVDRMFCILPFETEFFRKLNYSVDYVGNPSVDSVAYYKEHQAIPKDTFIKEEGLANKPILALLSGSRKQEIKDNLPTMLKVASAYPDYQPVIAGAPGIDPAYYQEYICLLYTSPSP
;
A
#
# COMPACT_ATOMS: atom_id res chain seq x y z
N GLU A 1 -31.99 8.22 -12.63
CA GLU A 1 -31.24 8.90 -11.54
C GLU A 1 -29.97 8.11 -11.26
N ILE A 2 -28.82 8.73 -11.49
CA ILE A 2 -27.54 8.16 -11.06
C ILE A 2 -27.46 8.52 -9.58
N THR A 3 -27.77 7.54 -8.73
CA THR A 3 -27.59 7.72 -7.29
C THR A 3 -26.10 7.63 -7.01
N THR A 4 -25.49 8.77 -6.78
CA THR A 4 -24.07 8.91 -6.53
C THR A 4 -23.83 8.78 -5.04
N ARG A 5 -23.82 7.56 -4.57
CA ARG A 5 -23.15 7.25 -3.33
C ARG A 5 -21.75 6.76 -3.67
N LEU A 6 -20.79 7.48 -3.14
CA LEU A 6 -19.43 7.01 -3.05
C LEU A 6 -19.44 5.82 -2.11
N VAL A 7 -19.38 4.61 -2.67
CA VAL A 7 -18.96 3.46 -1.89
C VAL A 7 -17.51 3.74 -1.58
N GLY A 8 -17.36 4.63 -0.59
CA GLY A 8 -16.07 5.00 -0.08
C GLY A 8 -15.58 3.90 0.81
N SER A 9 -14.33 3.67 0.72
CA SER A 9 -13.41 3.37 1.82
C SER A 9 -13.75 2.28 2.83
N GLU A 10 -14.87 1.62 2.78
CA GLU A 10 -15.14 0.52 3.72
C GLU A 10 -14.42 -0.79 3.33
N MET A 11 -13.70 -0.80 2.22
CA MET A 11 -12.59 -1.75 2.06
C MET A 11 -11.41 -1.40 2.97
N CYS A 12 -11.48 -0.26 3.67
CA CYS A 12 -10.52 0.17 4.65
C CYS A 12 -11.28 0.77 5.83
N ILE A 13 -11.60 -0.05 6.84
CA ILE A 13 -11.87 0.35 8.22
C ILE A 13 -12.88 1.50 8.37
N ARG A 14 -14.11 1.17 8.76
CA ARG A 14 -15.01 2.10 9.43
C ARG A 14 -14.25 2.82 10.54
N ASP A 15 -14.26 4.15 10.53
CA ASP A 15 -13.91 4.97 11.68
C ASP A 15 -14.99 4.83 12.77
N SER A 16 -15.06 3.64 13.34
CA SER A 16 -15.72 3.41 14.62
C SER A 16 -14.64 3.04 15.61
N PRO A 17 -14.61 3.68 16.79
CA PRO A 17 -13.70 3.25 17.83
C PRO A 17 -14.22 1.92 18.38
N SER A 18 -13.77 0.83 17.79
CA SER A 18 -14.04 -0.52 18.24
C SER A 18 -12.72 -1.18 18.60
N PRO A 19 -12.67 -1.87 19.74
CA PRO A 19 -11.39 -2.27 20.33
C PRO A 19 -10.67 -3.27 19.45
N LEU A 20 -9.49 -2.85 18.97
CA LEU A 20 -8.49 -3.69 18.28
C LEU A 20 -7.89 -4.78 19.20
N GLN A 21 -8.61 -5.20 20.25
CA GLN A 21 -8.07 -6.10 21.26
C GLN A 21 -8.23 -7.60 20.94
N ASP A 22 -8.86 -7.97 19.80
CA ASP A 22 -9.09 -9.41 19.50
C ASP A 22 -8.91 -9.77 18.01
N ARG A 23 -7.86 -9.25 17.37
CA ARG A 23 -7.54 -9.65 15.99
C ARG A 23 -6.40 -10.66 15.97
N ARG A 24 -6.73 -11.93 16.09
CA ARG A 24 -5.84 -13.02 15.71
C ARG A 24 -5.77 -13.10 14.19
N TYR A 25 -4.71 -12.58 13.61
CA TYR A 25 -4.38 -12.80 12.20
C TYR A 25 -3.79 -14.21 12.04
N GLY A 26 -4.63 -15.18 11.80
CA GLY A 26 -4.18 -16.52 11.45
C GLY A 26 -3.67 -16.56 10.01
N LEU A 27 -2.46 -16.16 9.77
CA LEU A 27 -1.76 -16.39 8.51
C LEU A 27 -1.34 -17.86 8.43
N GLN A 28 -2.17 -18.71 7.83
CA GLN A 28 -1.71 -20.01 7.37
C GLN A 28 -0.87 -19.81 6.10
N LEU A 29 0.44 -19.76 6.29
CA LEU A 29 1.41 -19.79 5.21
C LEU A 29 1.34 -21.18 4.54
N HIS A 30 0.64 -21.30 3.42
CA HIS A 30 0.69 -22.45 2.55
C HIS A 30 1.97 -22.40 1.70
N GLY A 31 3.06 -22.76 2.31
CA GLY A 31 4.36 -22.96 1.71
C GLY A 31 5.28 -23.46 2.82
N HIS A 32 5.90 -24.63 2.63
CA HIS A 32 6.86 -25.16 3.60
C HIS A 32 7.87 -24.06 3.97
N PRO A 33 7.98 -23.67 5.24
CA PRO A 33 9.02 -22.76 5.67
C PRO A 33 10.36 -23.48 5.48
N LYS A 34 11.15 -23.05 4.50
CA LYS A 34 12.59 -23.28 4.60
C LYS A 34 12.99 -22.63 5.91
N GLN A 35 13.47 -23.44 6.85
CA GLN A 35 13.98 -22.98 8.12
C GLN A 35 14.85 -21.74 7.90
N LEU A 36 14.37 -20.61 8.38
CA LEU A 36 15.19 -19.42 8.57
C LEU A 36 16.31 -19.86 9.52
N ASP A 37 17.55 -19.60 9.11
CA ASP A 37 18.72 -19.92 9.91
C ASP A 37 18.53 -19.47 11.36
N PRO A 38 18.66 -20.37 12.35
CA PRO A 38 18.42 -20.06 13.76
C PRO A 38 19.47 -19.14 14.39
N LEU A 39 20.39 -18.58 13.62
CA LEU A 39 21.58 -17.89 14.12
C LEU A 39 21.39 -16.42 14.54
N ILE A 40 20.15 -15.87 14.55
CA ILE A 40 19.95 -14.47 14.94
C ILE A 40 19.01 -14.31 16.16
N PHE A 41 18.48 -15.38 16.73
CA PHE A 41 17.67 -15.28 17.96
C PHE A 41 18.52 -15.37 19.23
N ASN A 42 19.38 -14.39 19.43
CA ASN A 42 19.85 -14.07 20.77
C ASN A 42 18.78 -13.16 21.40
N SER A 43 18.10 -13.61 22.43
CA SER A 43 17.15 -13.05 23.41
C SER A 43 16.89 -11.51 23.47
N GLN A 44 17.19 -10.76 22.45
CA GLN A 44 16.99 -9.32 22.33
C GLN A 44 15.86 -9.06 21.34
N PHE A 45 14.82 -8.32 21.78
CA PHE A 45 13.74 -7.87 20.90
C PHE A 45 14.32 -7.10 19.71
N MET A 46 13.72 -7.34 18.53
CA MET A 46 14.18 -6.72 17.28
C MET A 46 13.59 -5.32 17.10
N LYS A 47 14.43 -4.41 16.65
CA LYS A 47 14.06 -3.05 16.24
C LYS A 47 13.94 -2.97 14.73
N TYR A 48 12.73 -2.74 14.27
CA TYR A 48 12.41 -2.64 12.84
C TYR A 48 12.22 -1.18 12.45
N TYR A 49 12.76 -0.79 11.30
CA TYR A 49 12.45 0.47 10.66
C TYR A 49 11.80 0.22 9.30
N LEU A 50 10.54 0.62 9.12
CA LEU A 50 9.79 0.35 7.89
C LEU A 50 9.53 1.63 7.12
N ILE A 51 9.52 1.55 5.77
CA ILE A 51 9.22 2.69 4.91
C ILE A 51 8.20 2.31 3.86
N ALA A 52 6.98 2.85 4.00
CA ALA A 52 5.88 2.75 3.06
C ALA A 52 5.50 4.16 2.57
N GLY A 53 5.57 4.41 1.28
CA GLY A 53 5.37 5.74 0.69
C GLY A 53 3.97 6.00 0.13
N GLU A 54 3.05 5.04 0.21
CA GLU A 54 1.70 5.10 -0.36
C GLU A 54 0.70 4.32 0.49
N ALA A 55 -0.60 4.53 0.26
CA ALA A 55 -1.67 3.84 0.98
C ALA A 55 -1.60 2.30 0.85
N SER A 56 -1.30 1.79 -0.34
CA SER A 56 -1.10 0.35 -0.55
C SER A 56 0.10 -0.19 0.22
N GLY A 57 1.18 0.59 0.28
CA GLY A 57 2.36 0.26 1.09
C GLY A 57 2.05 0.24 2.58
N ASP A 58 1.24 1.19 3.08
CA ASP A 58 0.77 1.24 4.47
C ASP A 58 -0.03 -0.02 4.83
N LEU A 59 -0.95 -0.45 3.96
CA LEU A 59 -1.73 -1.68 4.14
C LEU A 59 -0.82 -2.92 4.22
N HIS A 60 0.08 -3.09 3.27
CA HIS A 60 0.94 -4.27 3.24
C HIS A 60 1.98 -4.26 4.37
N ALA A 61 2.49 -3.09 4.72
CA ALA A 61 3.41 -2.93 5.84
C ALA A 61 2.71 -3.19 7.19
N SER A 62 1.46 -2.75 7.37
CA SER A 62 0.71 -3.01 8.59
C SER A 62 0.48 -4.51 8.81
N ASN A 63 0.13 -5.25 7.75
CA ASN A 63 -0.02 -6.70 7.81
C ASN A 63 1.33 -7.39 8.14
N LEU A 64 2.43 -6.94 7.52
CA LEU A 64 3.77 -7.43 7.84
C LEU A 64 4.14 -7.16 9.30
N MET A 65 3.88 -5.95 9.81
CA MET A 65 4.15 -5.59 11.21
C MET A 65 3.34 -6.45 12.18
N ALA A 66 2.07 -6.73 11.87
CA ALA A 66 1.22 -7.61 12.68
C ALA A 66 1.81 -9.02 12.75
N ALA A 67 2.18 -9.60 11.61
CA ALA A 67 2.81 -10.93 11.54
C ALA A 67 4.18 -10.98 12.24
N LEU A 68 4.99 -9.94 12.13
CA LEU A 68 6.26 -9.83 12.87
C LEU A 68 6.02 -9.80 14.37
N LYS A 69 5.00 -9.06 14.84
CA LYS A 69 4.66 -8.97 16.26
C LYS A 69 4.11 -10.27 16.85
N GLU A 70 3.47 -11.11 16.04
CA GLU A 70 3.06 -12.46 16.45
C GLU A 70 4.28 -13.35 16.74
N ASN A 71 5.35 -13.22 15.94
CA ASN A 71 6.57 -13.99 16.08
C ASN A 71 7.57 -13.37 17.09
N ASP A 72 7.56 -12.07 17.24
CA ASP A 72 8.34 -11.31 18.22
C ASP A 72 7.42 -10.31 18.95
N PRO A 73 6.74 -10.71 20.05
CA PRO A 73 5.83 -9.85 20.79
C PRO A 73 6.48 -8.61 21.38
N LYS A 74 7.81 -8.57 21.49
CA LYS A 74 8.58 -7.44 21.99
C LYS A 74 9.16 -6.58 20.85
N ALA A 75 8.87 -6.89 19.59
CA ALA A 75 9.33 -6.13 18.45
C ALA A 75 9.01 -4.64 18.58
N GLU A 76 10.02 -3.82 18.39
CA GLU A 76 9.84 -2.36 18.33
C GLU A 76 9.78 -1.90 16.87
N PHE A 77 8.78 -1.07 16.56
CA PHE A 77 8.59 -0.54 15.21
C PHE A 77 8.72 0.98 15.20
N ARG A 78 9.50 1.48 14.23
CA ARG A 78 9.55 2.88 13.87
C ARG A 78 9.42 2.99 12.36
N PHE A 79 8.61 3.93 11.84
CA PHE A 79 8.27 3.87 10.42
C PHE A 79 7.86 5.21 9.81
N LEU A 80 8.05 5.29 8.48
CA LEU A 80 7.33 6.18 7.61
C LEU A 80 6.20 5.37 6.97
N GLY A 81 4.95 5.82 7.10
CA GLY A 81 3.79 5.05 6.67
C GLY A 81 2.49 5.80 6.92
N GLY A 82 1.46 5.12 7.34
CA GLY A 82 0.16 5.72 7.58
C GLY A 82 -0.57 5.22 8.82
N ASP A 83 -1.88 5.37 8.76
CA ASP A 83 -2.77 5.10 9.88
C ASP A 83 -2.88 3.60 10.18
N LEU A 84 -2.79 2.73 9.17
CA LEU A 84 -2.86 1.28 9.34
C LEU A 84 -1.63 0.75 10.09
N MET A 85 -0.43 1.17 9.73
CA MET A 85 0.78 0.83 10.47
C MET A 85 0.72 1.38 11.90
N ARG A 86 0.23 2.62 12.08
CA ARG A 86 0.06 3.23 13.40
C ARG A 86 -0.90 2.43 14.29
N ALA A 87 -1.96 1.87 13.71
CA ALA A 87 -2.92 1.03 14.44
C ALA A 87 -2.32 -0.28 14.97
N VAL A 88 -1.34 -0.87 14.28
CA VAL A 88 -0.60 -2.05 14.76
C VAL A 88 0.30 -1.70 15.96
N GLY A 89 0.81 -0.47 16.00
CA GLY A 89 1.67 0.06 17.07
C GLY A 89 3.03 0.53 16.55
N GLY A 90 3.84 1.08 17.47
CA GLY A 90 5.13 1.66 17.15
C GLY A 90 5.08 3.18 16.93
N THR A 91 6.15 3.76 16.39
CA THR A 91 6.29 5.20 16.23
C THR A 91 6.20 5.62 14.77
N LEU A 92 5.15 6.35 14.41
CA LEU A 92 5.03 7.02 13.11
C LEU A 92 5.93 8.27 13.10
N VAL A 93 6.95 8.26 12.26
CA VAL A 93 7.88 9.39 12.08
C VAL A 93 7.32 10.41 11.10
N LYS A 94 6.73 9.92 10.01
CA LYS A 94 6.11 10.76 8.99
C LYS A 94 5.02 10.01 8.24
N HIS A 95 3.90 10.71 7.99
CA HIS A 95 2.78 10.13 7.26
C HIS A 95 3.05 10.14 5.74
N TYR A 96 2.68 9.06 5.03
CA TYR A 96 2.91 8.96 3.58
C TYR A 96 2.23 10.08 2.77
N ARG A 97 1.11 10.64 3.24
CA ARG A 97 0.44 11.80 2.60
C ARG A 97 1.34 13.01 2.48
N GLU A 98 2.31 13.16 3.37
CA GLU A 98 3.29 14.24 3.36
C GLU A 98 4.53 13.92 2.49
N MET A 99 4.64 12.68 2.01
CA MET A 99 5.79 12.18 1.26
C MET A 99 5.49 11.96 -0.22
N ALA A 100 4.22 11.65 -0.55
CA ALA A 100 3.81 11.20 -1.87
C ALA A 100 3.64 12.38 -2.84
N PHE A 101 4.69 12.65 -3.61
CA PHE A 101 4.63 13.51 -4.79
C PHE A 101 4.79 12.65 -6.04
N MET A 102 3.77 12.63 -6.89
CA MET A 102 3.79 11.86 -8.14
C MET A 102 3.60 12.76 -9.36
N GLY A 103 4.25 12.36 -10.46
CA GLY A 103 4.30 13.13 -11.69
C GLY A 103 5.51 14.05 -11.77
N PHE A 104 5.90 14.43 -12.99
CA PHE A 104 7.12 15.20 -13.23
C PHE A 104 7.03 16.62 -12.61
N ILE A 105 5.94 17.33 -12.85
CA ILE A 105 5.74 18.70 -12.36
C ILE A 105 5.63 18.75 -10.83
N PRO A 106 4.77 17.94 -10.15
CA PRO A 106 4.72 17.92 -8.69
C PRO A 106 6.04 17.55 -8.03
N VAL A 107 6.79 16.60 -8.58
CA VAL A 107 8.12 16.23 -8.08
C VAL A 107 9.10 17.39 -8.20
N LEU A 108 9.11 18.10 -9.32
CA LEU A 108 10.01 19.23 -9.53
C LEU A 108 9.69 20.40 -8.58
N LEU A 109 8.42 20.73 -8.40
CA LEU A 109 7.97 21.80 -7.50
C LEU A 109 8.22 21.48 -6.03
N ASN A 110 8.23 20.20 -5.65
CA ASN A 110 8.41 19.74 -4.27
C ASN A 110 9.77 19.11 -4.00
N LEU A 111 10.76 19.32 -4.87
CA LEU A 111 12.08 18.71 -4.75
C LEU A 111 12.73 19.00 -3.38
N ARG A 112 12.61 20.21 -2.88
CA ARG A 112 13.13 20.60 -1.55
C ARG A 112 12.47 19.81 -0.43
N THR A 113 11.15 19.61 -0.50
CA THR A 113 10.40 18.81 0.48
C THR A 113 10.82 17.34 0.42
N ILE A 114 11.00 16.78 -0.78
CA ILE A 114 11.45 15.39 -0.96
C ILE A 114 12.86 15.21 -0.38
N LEU A 115 13.77 16.14 -0.62
CA LEU A 115 15.14 16.10 -0.07
C LEU A 115 15.11 16.23 1.45
N ASN A 116 14.28 17.11 1.99
CA ASN A 116 14.13 17.27 3.44
C ASN A 116 13.54 16.02 4.09
N ASN A 117 12.50 15.42 3.49
CA ASN A 117 11.93 14.14 3.95
C ASN A 117 12.99 13.04 3.97
N MET A 118 13.84 12.99 2.95
CA MET A 118 14.94 12.02 2.88
C MET A 118 15.96 12.23 4.00
N LYS A 119 16.37 13.48 4.24
CA LYS A 119 17.29 13.83 5.32
C LYS A 119 16.70 13.48 6.68
N THR A 120 15.44 13.84 6.95
CA THR A 120 14.72 13.48 8.18
C THR A 120 14.72 11.96 8.39
N CYS A 121 14.39 11.20 7.35
CA CYS A 121 14.39 9.74 7.42
C CYS A 121 15.78 9.18 7.75
N GLN A 122 16.83 9.67 7.08
CA GLN A 122 18.22 9.23 7.31
C GLN A 122 18.69 9.53 8.73
N GLU A 123 18.42 10.73 9.24
CA GLU A 123 18.76 11.15 10.59
C GLU A 123 18.02 10.33 11.64
N ASP A 124 16.76 10.02 11.37
CA ASP A 124 15.92 9.24 12.26
C ASP A 124 16.38 7.78 12.35
N ILE A 125 16.67 7.12 11.21
CA ILE A 125 17.25 5.76 11.17
C ILE A 125 18.59 5.73 11.95
N ARG A 126 19.47 6.71 11.71
CA ARG A 126 20.76 6.81 12.40
C ARG A 126 20.59 6.93 13.91
N ARG A 127 19.60 7.68 14.39
CA ARG A 127 19.32 7.88 15.81
C ARG A 127 18.70 6.65 16.46
N TYR A 128 17.78 6.02 15.75
CA TYR A 128 17.03 4.87 16.26
C TYR A 128 17.89 3.60 16.31
N GLN A 129 18.86 3.45 15.42
CA GLN A 129 19.73 2.27 15.30
C GLN A 129 18.91 0.97 15.21
N PRO A 130 18.10 0.77 14.14
CA PRO A 130 17.33 -0.45 13.97
C PRO A 130 18.24 -1.64 13.66
N ASP A 131 17.77 -2.85 13.96
CA ASP A 131 18.45 -4.09 13.57
C ASP A 131 18.28 -4.38 12.08
N VAL A 132 17.16 -3.94 11.49
CA VAL A 132 16.87 -4.07 10.05
C VAL A 132 16.01 -2.92 9.54
N VAL A 133 16.28 -2.48 8.31
CA VAL A 133 15.45 -1.53 7.58
C VAL A 133 14.66 -2.29 6.50
N ILE A 134 13.33 -2.21 6.55
CA ILE A 134 12.43 -2.86 5.58
C ILE A 134 11.79 -1.80 4.69
N LEU A 135 12.04 -1.89 3.41
CA LEU A 135 11.56 -0.97 2.39
C LEU A 135 10.38 -1.60 1.62
N ILE A 136 9.25 -0.93 1.62
CA ILE A 136 8.03 -1.44 0.96
C ILE A 136 7.80 -0.65 -0.33
N ASP A 137 7.92 -1.33 -1.50
CA ASP A 137 7.76 -0.72 -2.83
C ASP A 137 8.44 0.67 -2.93
N TYR A 138 7.82 1.68 -3.53
CA TYR A 138 8.25 3.10 -3.58
C TYR A 138 9.72 3.32 -3.96
N PRO A 139 10.18 2.76 -5.09
CA PRO A 139 11.61 2.63 -5.40
C PRO A 139 12.37 3.94 -5.62
N GLY A 140 11.67 5.02 -5.94
CA GLY A 140 12.29 6.33 -6.16
C GLY A 140 12.95 6.92 -4.92
N PHE A 141 12.33 6.72 -3.78
CA PHE A 141 12.78 7.15 -2.46
C PHE A 141 13.58 6.03 -1.78
N ASN A 142 13.02 4.82 -1.75
CA ASN A 142 13.53 3.70 -1.00
C ASN A 142 14.94 3.27 -1.43
N LEU A 143 15.28 3.28 -2.73
CA LEU A 143 16.64 2.95 -3.18
C LEU A 143 17.71 3.96 -2.72
N LYS A 144 17.34 5.24 -2.56
CA LYS A 144 18.27 6.23 -2.02
C LYS A 144 18.49 6.04 -0.52
N ILE A 145 17.45 5.65 0.22
CA ILE A 145 17.58 5.27 1.62
C ILE A 145 18.38 3.97 1.75
N ALA A 146 18.11 2.95 0.93
CA ALA A 146 18.88 1.70 0.90
C ALA A 146 20.37 1.97 0.74
N LYS A 147 20.73 2.83 -0.24
CA LYS A 147 22.13 3.24 -0.43
C LYS A 147 22.72 3.85 0.84
N TYR A 148 22.04 4.82 1.45
CA TYR A 148 22.52 5.48 2.67
C TYR A 148 22.69 4.47 3.83
N VAL A 149 21.67 3.67 4.09
CA VAL A 149 21.68 2.67 5.18
C VAL A 149 22.83 1.69 5.00
N LYS A 150 23.01 1.18 3.77
CA LYS A 150 24.05 0.19 3.48
C LYS A 150 25.45 0.78 3.52
N THR A 151 25.65 1.98 2.94
CA THR A 151 27.00 2.55 2.80
C THR A 151 27.47 3.38 3.99
N GLN A 152 26.54 3.98 4.74
CA GLN A 152 26.88 4.86 5.86
C GLN A 152 26.65 4.22 7.23
N LEU A 153 25.69 3.30 7.34
CA LEU A 153 25.33 2.68 8.61
C LEU A 153 25.69 1.19 8.69
N GLY A 154 25.91 0.52 7.55
CA GLY A 154 26.23 -0.91 7.49
C GLY A 154 25.07 -1.83 7.93
N LEU A 155 23.86 -1.31 8.06
CA LEU A 155 22.72 -2.07 8.56
C LEU A 155 22.10 -2.97 7.46
N PRO A 156 21.44 -4.07 7.85
CA PRO A 156 20.66 -4.91 6.93
C PRO A 156 19.52 -4.14 6.28
N VAL A 157 19.34 -4.33 4.97
CA VAL A 157 18.28 -3.73 4.18
C VAL A 157 17.47 -4.84 3.50
N TYR A 158 16.19 -4.95 3.84
CA TYR A 158 15.25 -5.85 3.21
C TYR A 158 14.27 -5.06 2.35
N TYR A 159 13.89 -5.64 1.22
CA TYR A 159 12.96 -5.00 0.30
C TYR A 159 11.73 -5.90 0.10
N TYR A 160 10.58 -5.45 0.55
CA TYR A 160 9.32 -6.14 0.44
C TYR A 160 8.47 -5.50 -0.65
N ILE A 161 7.88 -6.34 -1.51
CA ILE A 161 7.18 -5.98 -2.75
C ILE A 161 8.18 -5.40 -3.77
N SER A 162 8.77 -6.30 -4.55
CA SER A 162 9.78 -5.93 -5.54
C SER A 162 9.24 -4.88 -6.53
N PRO A 163 10.01 -3.84 -6.85
CA PRO A 163 9.59 -2.88 -7.86
C PRO A 163 9.50 -3.53 -9.25
N LYS A 164 8.55 -3.10 -10.05
CA LYS A 164 8.27 -3.63 -11.40
C LYS A 164 9.38 -3.30 -12.42
N ILE A 165 10.64 -3.64 -12.10
CA ILE A 165 11.77 -3.38 -13.01
C ILE A 165 11.72 -4.25 -14.27
N TRP A 166 10.92 -5.29 -14.27
CA TRP A 166 10.63 -6.10 -15.46
C TRP A 166 9.80 -5.34 -16.50
N ALA A 167 9.02 -4.33 -16.10
CA ALA A 167 8.25 -3.49 -17.01
C ALA A 167 9.06 -2.28 -17.51
N TRP A 168 9.91 -1.71 -16.64
CA TRP A 168 10.68 -0.52 -16.96
C TRP A 168 11.82 -0.29 -15.95
N LYS A 169 12.84 0.49 -16.33
CA LYS A 169 14.00 0.81 -15.45
C LYS A 169 14.75 -0.41 -14.91
N GLN A 170 14.93 -1.45 -15.75
CA GLN A 170 15.67 -2.65 -15.40
C GLN A 170 17.10 -2.36 -14.90
N TYR A 171 17.70 -1.23 -15.26
CA TYR A 171 19.01 -0.80 -14.78
C TYR A 171 19.12 -0.69 -13.24
N ARG A 172 17.98 -0.56 -12.53
CA ARG A 172 17.92 -0.52 -11.07
C ARG A 172 18.40 -1.81 -10.41
N ILE A 173 18.50 -2.90 -11.15
CA ILE A 173 19.06 -4.16 -10.62
C ILE A 173 20.48 -3.96 -10.03
N ARG A 174 21.24 -2.97 -10.54
CA ARG A 174 22.57 -2.63 -10.00
C ARG A 174 22.50 -2.09 -8.58
N ASP A 175 21.47 -1.31 -8.28
CA ASP A 175 21.27 -0.73 -6.96
C ASP A 175 20.77 -1.79 -5.97
N PHE A 176 19.86 -2.69 -6.40
CA PHE A 176 19.43 -3.81 -5.57
C PHE A 176 20.60 -4.70 -5.18
N ARG A 177 21.44 -5.10 -6.13
CA ARG A 177 22.64 -5.92 -5.83
C ARG A 177 23.60 -5.28 -4.85
N ARG A 178 23.66 -3.95 -4.81
CA ARG A 178 24.63 -3.22 -3.97
C ARG A 178 24.10 -2.89 -2.59
N TYR A 179 22.79 -2.66 -2.49
CA TYR A 179 22.22 -2.01 -1.32
C TYR A 179 21.07 -2.76 -0.65
N VAL A 180 20.64 -3.89 -1.21
CA VAL A 180 19.57 -4.71 -0.67
C VAL A 180 20.07 -6.12 -0.39
N ASP A 181 19.97 -6.56 0.86
CA ASP A 181 20.43 -7.87 1.28
C ASP A 181 19.44 -8.98 0.96
N ARG A 182 18.14 -8.71 1.12
CA ARG A 182 17.07 -9.65 0.75
C ARG A 182 15.93 -8.91 0.06
N MET A 183 15.40 -9.52 -0.99
CA MET A 183 14.24 -9.00 -1.71
C MET A 183 13.13 -10.04 -1.74
N PHE A 184 11.94 -9.61 -1.34
CA PHE A 184 10.73 -10.41 -1.32
C PHE A 184 9.81 -9.98 -2.45
N CYS A 185 9.51 -10.88 -3.38
CA CYS A 185 8.63 -10.64 -4.50
C CYS A 185 7.25 -11.27 -4.28
N ILE A 186 6.24 -10.70 -4.92
CA ILE A 186 4.83 -11.07 -4.74
C ILE A 186 4.19 -11.70 -5.99
N LEU A 187 4.89 -11.70 -7.12
CA LEU A 187 4.43 -12.30 -8.36
C LEU A 187 5.31 -13.51 -8.72
N PRO A 188 4.73 -14.67 -9.04
CA PRO A 188 5.50 -15.91 -9.25
C PRO A 188 6.57 -15.79 -10.32
N PHE A 189 6.30 -15.08 -11.42
CA PHE A 189 7.22 -14.92 -12.55
C PHE A 189 8.45 -14.06 -12.22
N GLU A 190 8.40 -13.25 -11.16
CA GLU A 190 9.51 -12.37 -10.75
C GLU A 190 10.74 -13.18 -10.35
N THR A 191 10.55 -14.36 -9.75
CA THR A 191 11.68 -15.25 -9.40
C THR A 191 12.51 -15.61 -10.62
N GLU A 192 11.86 -16.00 -11.70
CA GLU A 192 12.53 -16.36 -12.96
C GLU A 192 13.15 -15.14 -13.64
N PHE A 193 12.44 -13.99 -13.60
CA PHE A 193 12.96 -12.74 -14.13
C PHE A 193 14.26 -12.32 -13.42
N PHE A 194 14.27 -12.30 -12.08
CA PHE A 194 15.44 -11.93 -11.30
C PHE A 194 16.57 -12.96 -11.42
N ARG A 195 16.24 -14.26 -11.52
CA ARG A 195 17.21 -15.33 -11.79
C ARG A 195 17.98 -15.09 -13.08
N LYS A 196 17.29 -14.69 -14.16
CA LYS A 196 17.94 -14.32 -15.44
C LYS A 196 18.88 -13.13 -15.31
N LEU A 197 18.66 -12.28 -14.33
CA LEU A 197 19.54 -11.16 -14.00
C LEU A 197 20.62 -11.53 -12.97
N ASN A 198 20.83 -12.81 -12.64
CA ASN A 198 21.75 -13.27 -11.60
C ASN A 198 21.52 -12.57 -10.24
N TYR A 199 20.26 -12.44 -9.84
CA TYR A 199 19.85 -11.89 -8.56
C TYR A 199 18.82 -12.81 -7.90
N SER A 200 19.10 -13.21 -6.66
CA SER A 200 18.19 -14.08 -5.90
C SER A 200 17.11 -13.25 -5.22
N VAL A 201 15.87 -13.74 -5.28
CA VAL A 201 14.71 -13.15 -4.59
C VAL A 201 13.87 -14.27 -3.96
N ASP A 202 13.18 -13.94 -2.88
CA ASP A 202 12.27 -14.84 -2.20
C ASP A 202 10.83 -14.55 -2.65
N TYR A 203 10.13 -15.53 -3.22
CA TYR A 203 8.70 -15.41 -3.49
C TYR A 203 7.90 -15.71 -2.24
N VAL A 204 7.10 -14.75 -1.79
CA VAL A 204 6.35 -14.83 -0.52
C VAL A 204 4.83 -14.84 -0.68
N GLY A 205 4.34 -14.99 -1.92
CA GLY A 205 2.92 -14.86 -2.21
C GLY A 205 2.47 -13.41 -2.42
N ASN A 206 1.23 -13.24 -2.81
CA ASN A 206 0.65 -11.91 -3.05
C ASN A 206 -0.21 -11.48 -1.85
N PRO A 207 0.19 -10.45 -1.10
CA PRO A 207 -0.52 -10.01 0.09
C PRO A 207 -1.95 -9.49 -0.18
N SER A 208 -2.26 -9.14 -1.44
CA SER A 208 -3.63 -8.78 -1.81
C SER A 208 -4.60 -9.97 -1.74
N VAL A 209 -4.10 -11.20 -1.93
CA VAL A 209 -4.93 -12.41 -1.79
C VAL A 209 -5.39 -12.56 -0.34
N ASP A 210 -4.46 -12.39 0.61
CA ASP A 210 -4.75 -12.48 2.04
C ASP A 210 -5.71 -11.37 2.48
N SER A 211 -5.50 -10.15 1.99
CA SER A 211 -6.39 -9.02 2.27
C SER A 211 -7.82 -9.26 1.76
N VAL A 212 -7.96 -9.81 0.55
CA VAL A 212 -9.28 -10.14 -0.02
C VAL A 212 -9.94 -11.31 0.73
N ALA A 213 -9.17 -12.35 1.09
CA ALA A 213 -9.68 -13.47 1.87
C ALA A 213 -10.20 -12.99 3.25
N TYR A 214 -9.39 -12.20 3.94
CA TYR A 214 -9.76 -11.60 5.22
C TYR A 214 -11.04 -10.76 5.12
N TYR A 215 -11.15 -9.90 4.10
CA TYR A 215 -12.35 -9.07 3.88
C TYR A 215 -13.58 -9.93 3.67
N LYS A 216 -13.48 -10.97 2.82
CA LYS A 216 -14.61 -11.87 2.53
C LYS A 216 -15.09 -12.61 3.78
N GLU A 217 -14.19 -12.99 4.67
CA GLU A 217 -14.50 -13.75 5.86
C GLU A 217 -15.09 -12.88 6.98
N HIS A 218 -14.58 -11.64 7.14
CA HIS A 218 -14.85 -10.84 8.34
C HIS A 218 -15.66 -9.55 8.09
N GLN A 219 -15.69 -9.06 6.86
CA GLN A 219 -16.22 -7.73 6.57
C GLN A 219 -17.24 -7.69 5.43
N ALA A 220 -17.29 -8.73 4.59
CA ALA A 220 -18.22 -8.74 3.47
C ALA A 220 -19.66 -8.83 3.98
N ILE A 221 -20.51 -7.93 3.49
CA ILE A 221 -21.94 -7.95 3.75
C ILE A 221 -22.68 -8.55 2.54
N PRO A 222 -23.86 -9.19 2.77
CA PRO A 222 -24.70 -9.68 1.68
C PRO A 222 -25.08 -8.56 0.72
N LYS A 223 -25.21 -8.89 -0.56
CA LYS A 223 -25.56 -7.93 -1.62
C LYS A 223 -26.82 -7.14 -1.30
N ASP A 224 -27.87 -7.80 -0.80
CA ASP A 224 -29.16 -7.16 -0.52
C ASP A 224 -29.03 -6.16 0.66
N THR A 225 -28.20 -6.50 1.65
CA THR A 225 -27.86 -5.59 2.75
C THR A 225 -27.14 -4.36 2.21
N PHE A 226 -26.13 -4.56 1.38
CA PHE A 226 -25.38 -3.47 0.74
C PHE A 226 -26.28 -2.54 -0.07
N ILE A 227 -27.15 -3.11 -0.94
CA ILE A 227 -28.11 -2.32 -1.75
C ILE A 227 -29.02 -1.48 -0.85
N LYS A 228 -29.50 -2.06 0.26
CA LYS A 228 -30.41 -1.37 1.20
C LYS A 228 -29.67 -0.27 1.98
N GLU A 229 -28.51 -0.56 2.53
CA GLU A 229 -27.72 0.39 3.32
C GLU A 229 -27.25 1.58 2.47
N GLU A 230 -26.85 1.32 1.23
CA GLU A 230 -26.41 2.35 0.31
C GLU A 230 -27.58 3.05 -0.44
N GLY A 231 -28.81 2.63 -0.21
CA GLY A 231 -30.01 3.20 -0.86
C GLY A 231 -29.96 3.09 -2.38
N LEU A 232 -29.40 2.00 -2.91
CA LEU A 232 -29.25 1.76 -4.35
C LEU A 232 -30.54 1.20 -4.95
N ALA A 233 -30.74 1.41 -6.26
CA ALA A 233 -31.79 0.74 -6.99
C ALA A 233 -31.52 -0.77 -7.08
N ASN A 234 -32.57 -1.59 -7.07
CA ASN A 234 -32.42 -3.04 -7.25
C ASN A 234 -32.16 -3.40 -8.72
N LYS A 235 -31.02 -2.95 -9.22
CA LYS A 235 -30.49 -3.21 -10.56
C LYS A 235 -29.12 -3.88 -10.46
N PRO A 236 -28.64 -4.52 -11.54
CA PRO A 236 -27.26 -4.96 -11.60
C PRO A 236 -26.31 -3.77 -11.39
N ILE A 237 -25.30 -3.96 -10.56
CA ILE A 237 -24.32 -2.92 -10.24
C ILE A 237 -23.26 -2.83 -11.35
N LEU A 238 -23.01 -1.62 -11.83
CA LEU A 238 -21.89 -1.27 -12.69
C LEU A 238 -20.84 -0.53 -11.84
N ALA A 239 -19.83 -1.25 -11.37
CA ALA A 239 -18.77 -0.67 -10.55
C ALA A 239 -17.79 0.15 -11.40
N LEU A 240 -17.58 1.42 -11.03
CA LEU A 240 -16.68 2.35 -11.70
C LEU A 240 -15.39 2.48 -10.88
N LEU A 241 -14.34 1.83 -11.32
CA LEU A 241 -13.01 1.82 -10.68
C LEU A 241 -12.12 2.89 -11.33
N SER A 242 -12.29 4.14 -10.94
CA SER A 242 -11.65 5.28 -11.61
C SER A 242 -10.18 5.49 -11.26
N GLY A 243 -9.66 4.76 -10.28
CA GLY A 243 -8.28 4.85 -9.81
C GLY A 243 -8.17 5.30 -8.36
N SER A 244 -6.94 5.27 -7.85
CA SER A 244 -6.62 5.60 -6.45
C SER A 244 -5.95 6.97 -6.27
N ARG A 245 -5.70 7.69 -7.35
CA ARG A 245 -5.03 9.00 -7.36
C ARG A 245 -5.90 10.05 -8.05
N LYS A 246 -5.83 11.29 -7.59
CA LYS A 246 -6.59 12.41 -8.17
C LYS A 246 -6.42 12.52 -9.69
N GLN A 247 -5.20 12.33 -10.21
CA GLN A 247 -4.96 12.39 -11.65
C GLN A 247 -5.65 11.24 -12.40
N GLU A 248 -5.57 10.01 -11.88
CA GLU A 248 -6.25 8.85 -12.48
C GLU A 248 -7.77 9.06 -12.51
N ILE A 249 -8.33 9.55 -11.41
CA ILE A 249 -9.77 9.85 -11.29
C ILE A 249 -10.17 10.93 -12.31
N LYS A 250 -9.40 12.01 -12.38
CA LYS A 250 -9.61 13.10 -13.34
C LYS A 250 -9.63 12.62 -14.79
N ASP A 251 -8.72 11.72 -15.13
CA ASP A 251 -8.57 11.24 -16.50
C ASP A 251 -9.62 10.17 -16.87
N ASN A 252 -10.01 9.32 -15.91
CA ASN A 252 -10.86 8.16 -16.18
C ASN A 252 -12.34 8.39 -15.87
N LEU A 253 -12.65 9.03 -14.74
CA LEU A 253 -14.04 9.08 -14.23
C LEU A 253 -15.02 9.78 -15.17
N PRO A 254 -14.70 10.89 -15.84
CA PRO A 254 -15.63 11.52 -16.79
C PRO A 254 -16.05 10.59 -17.91
N THR A 255 -15.10 9.84 -18.48
CA THR A 255 -15.38 8.87 -19.55
C THR A 255 -16.22 7.69 -19.02
N MET A 256 -15.88 7.16 -17.83
CA MET A 256 -16.63 6.08 -17.22
C MET A 256 -18.08 6.47 -16.94
N LEU A 257 -18.31 7.66 -16.41
CA LEU A 257 -19.65 8.18 -16.13
C LEU A 257 -20.47 8.38 -17.44
N LYS A 258 -19.84 8.93 -18.49
CA LYS A 258 -20.48 9.07 -19.80
C LYS A 258 -20.86 7.71 -20.38
N VAL A 259 -20.02 6.71 -20.26
CA VAL A 259 -20.36 5.34 -20.73
C VAL A 259 -21.47 4.77 -19.86
N ALA A 260 -21.38 4.89 -18.53
CA ALA A 260 -22.40 4.35 -17.62
C ALA A 260 -23.80 4.94 -17.87
N SER A 261 -23.90 6.21 -18.29
CA SER A 261 -25.19 6.84 -18.63
C SER A 261 -25.91 6.21 -19.85
N ALA A 262 -25.16 5.51 -20.70
CA ALA A 262 -25.73 4.77 -21.83
C ALA A 262 -26.35 3.41 -21.44
N TYR A 263 -26.20 3.00 -20.16
CA TYR A 263 -26.69 1.71 -19.65
C TYR A 263 -27.68 1.91 -18.49
N PRO A 264 -28.93 2.37 -18.80
CA PRO A 264 -29.93 2.72 -17.78
C PRO A 264 -30.43 1.52 -16.96
N ASP A 265 -30.23 0.31 -17.45
CA ASP A 265 -30.62 -0.92 -16.76
C ASP A 265 -29.64 -1.30 -15.60
N TYR A 266 -28.51 -0.65 -15.54
CA TYR A 266 -27.51 -0.83 -14.48
C TYR A 266 -27.58 0.30 -13.46
N GLN A 267 -27.15 0.01 -12.21
CA GLN A 267 -26.90 0.98 -11.17
C GLN A 267 -25.40 1.31 -11.14
N PRO A 268 -24.97 2.49 -11.63
CA PRO A 268 -23.57 2.89 -11.52
C PRO A 268 -23.20 3.15 -10.06
N VAL A 269 -22.05 2.63 -9.65
CA VAL A 269 -21.49 2.80 -8.30
C VAL A 269 -20.02 3.12 -8.43
N ILE A 270 -19.60 4.26 -7.94
CA ILE A 270 -18.19 4.66 -7.92
C ILE A 270 -17.52 4.03 -6.70
N ALA A 271 -16.48 3.22 -6.93
CA ALA A 271 -15.61 2.76 -5.85
C ALA A 271 -14.60 3.86 -5.52
N GLY A 272 -14.85 4.58 -4.43
CA GLY A 272 -13.96 5.66 -3.96
C GLY A 272 -12.67 5.11 -3.36
N ALA A 273 -11.56 5.81 -3.59
CA ALA A 273 -10.27 5.46 -2.99
C ALA A 273 -10.17 6.00 -1.56
N PRO A 274 -9.66 5.22 -0.58
CA PRO A 274 -9.63 5.61 0.84
C PRO A 274 -8.89 6.92 1.13
N GLY A 275 -7.91 7.25 0.30
CA GLY A 275 -7.10 8.48 0.46
C GLY A 275 -7.67 9.71 -0.24
N ILE A 276 -8.85 9.64 -0.85
CA ILE A 276 -9.47 10.72 -1.63
C ILE A 276 -10.77 11.15 -0.95
N ASP A 277 -10.87 12.46 -0.71
CA ASP A 277 -12.09 13.04 -0.15
C ASP A 277 -13.30 12.76 -1.07
N PRO A 278 -14.43 12.25 -0.54
CA PRO A 278 -15.67 12.05 -1.27
C PRO A 278 -16.13 13.27 -2.08
N ALA A 279 -15.92 14.48 -1.57
CA ALA A 279 -16.26 15.72 -2.25
C ALA A 279 -15.56 15.86 -3.61
N TYR A 280 -14.37 15.29 -3.76
CA TYR A 280 -13.62 15.32 -5.03
C TYR A 280 -14.34 14.58 -6.16
N TYR A 281 -15.05 13.50 -5.86
CA TYR A 281 -15.83 12.77 -6.85
C TYR A 281 -17.11 13.52 -7.25
N GLN A 282 -17.70 14.28 -6.33
CA GLN A 282 -18.92 15.05 -6.57
C GLN A 282 -18.74 16.11 -7.67
N GLU A 283 -17.53 16.68 -7.80
CA GLU A 283 -17.21 17.62 -8.88
C GLU A 283 -17.52 17.04 -10.28
N TYR A 284 -17.17 15.76 -10.49
CA TYR A 284 -17.36 15.08 -11.77
C TYR A 284 -18.81 14.64 -12.01
N ILE A 285 -19.49 14.31 -10.95
CA ILE A 285 -20.88 13.89 -10.98
C ILE A 285 -21.79 15.07 -11.35
N CYS A 286 -21.58 16.21 -10.70
CA CYS A 286 -22.35 17.43 -10.97
C CYS A 286 -22.18 17.91 -12.41
N LEU A 287 -20.98 17.78 -12.98
CA LEU A 287 -20.71 18.19 -14.37
C LEU A 287 -21.56 17.43 -15.41
N LEU A 288 -21.94 16.17 -15.15
CA LEU A 288 -22.83 15.41 -16.03
C LEU A 288 -24.28 15.91 -16.04
N TYR A 289 -24.74 16.44 -14.90
CA TYR A 289 -26.10 16.98 -14.79
C TYR A 289 -26.23 18.43 -15.25
N THR A 290 -25.11 19.13 -15.39
CA THR A 290 -25.08 20.54 -15.84
C THR A 290 -24.74 20.70 -17.31
N SER A 291 -24.27 19.64 -17.99
CA SER A 291 -24.12 19.68 -19.45
C SER A 291 -25.49 19.54 -20.11
N PRO A 292 -25.91 20.50 -20.94
CA PRO A 292 -27.14 20.35 -21.73
C PRO A 292 -26.96 19.09 -22.59
N SER A 293 -27.96 18.20 -22.53
CA SER A 293 -28.05 17.07 -23.45
C SER A 293 -28.03 17.61 -24.88
N PRO A 294 -27.26 16.99 -25.81
CA PRO A 294 -27.29 17.40 -27.23
C PRO A 294 -28.63 17.19 -27.84
#